data_8427222534c240171a9e736f12c00c64
#
_entry.id   8427222534c240171a9e736f12c00c64
#
_cell.length_a   1.000
_cell.length_b   1.000
_cell.length_c   1.000
_cell.angle_alpha   90.00
_cell.angle_beta   90.00
_cell.angle_gamma   90.00
#
_symmetry.space_group_name_H-M   'P 1'
#
loop_
_entity.id
_entity.type
_entity.pdbx_description
1 polymer ?
#
loop_
_entity_poly.entity_id
_entity_poly.type
_entity_poly.pdbx_seq_one_letter_code
_entity_poly.pdbx_strand_id
1 'polypeptide(L)'
;MMRKSGSMVIALCVCVALPVIASAQEKTLCERLGGPSAISAVVERVTQKLTKDERVNKKLAKSDAERLTTNFKAYMGAATHCAGVKYTGRSMKRAHRHMAVTEGEFNATVEDLVQVLDEFKVPEKEKKELLALLSPLKKDIVEKPGDQTTGTDLPPTFKPAPPLQQKAMPKKI
;
A
#
# COMPACT_ATOMS: atom_id res chain seq x y z
N MET A 1 77.94 -8.51 46.01
CA MET A 1 77.15 -7.36 45.51
C MET A 1 76.48 -7.78 44.18
N MET A 2 75.20 -8.17 44.26
CA MET A 2 74.46 -8.63 43.05
C MET A 2 73.44 -7.60 42.66
N ARG A 3 73.60 -7.01 41.45
CA ARG A 3 72.63 -6.09 40.86
C ARG A 3 71.63 -6.90 40.05
N LYS A 4 70.37 -6.90 40.51
CA LYS A 4 69.22 -7.42 39.73
C LYS A 4 68.77 -6.37 38.70
N SER A 5 68.89 -6.74 37.43
CA SER A 5 68.32 -5.96 36.32
C SER A 5 66.87 -6.35 36.16
N GLY A 6 65.94 -5.42 36.41
CA GLY A 6 64.51 -5.58 36.17
C GLY A 6 64.17 -5.22 34.71
N SER A 7 63.70 -6.21 33.98
CA SER A 7 63.23 -6.05 32.60
C SER A 7 61.76 -5.63 32.66
N MET A 8 61.50 -4.39 32.26
CA MET A 8 60.14 -3.80 32.19
C MET A 8 59.54 -4.13 30.78
N VAL A 9 58.63 -5.09 30.77
CA VAL A 9 57.90 -5.46 29.55
C VAL A 9 56.72 -4.46 29.40
N ILE A 10 56.84 -3.55 28.42
CA ILE A 10 55.75 -2.66 28.03
C ILE A 10 54.80 -3.44 27.12
N ALA A 11 53.65 -3.82 27.63
CA ALA A 11 52.55 -4.41 26.84
C ALA A 11 51.88 -3.32 26.01
N LEU A 12 52.13 -3.32 24.70
CA LEU A 12 51.49 -2.46 23.70
C LEU A 12 50.08 -2.99 23.41
N CYS A 13 49.06 -2.42 24.02
CA CYS A 13 47.66 -2.74 23.78
C CYS A 13 47.24 -2.13 22.45
N VAL A 14 47.26 -2.90 21.36
CA VAL A 14 46.77 -2.46 20.04
C VAL A 14 45.23 -2.57 20.07
N CYS A 15 44.53 -1.44 20.31
CA CYS A 15 43.10 -1.35 20.12
C CYS A 15 42.78 -1.38 18.61
N VAL A 16 42.39 -2.53 18.10
CA VAL A 16 41.83 -2.68 16.75
C VAL A 16 40.41 -2.10 16.78
N ALA A 17 40.26 -0.86 16.31
CA ALA A 17 38.94 -0.26 16.06
C ALA A 17 38.33 -0.94 14.82
N LEU A 18 37.39 -1.86 15.03
CA LEU A 18 36.59 -2.42 13.93
C LEU A 18 35.65 -1.33 13.41
N PRO A 19 35.62 -1.08 12.08
CA PRO A 19 34.64 -0.16 11.50
C PRO A 19 33.25 -0.77 11.71
N VAL A 20 32.38 -0.09 12.46
CA VAL A 20 30.94 -0.38 12.51
C VAL A 20 30.40 0.04 11.18
N ILE A 21 30.20 -0.92 10.27
CA ILE A 21 29.45 -0.71 9.02
C ILE A 21 28.01 -0.49 9.44
N ALA A 22 27.60 0.75 9.61
CA ALA A 22 26.21 1.15 9.76
C ALA A 22 25.51 0.76 8.45
N SER A 23 24.80 -0.36 8.47
CA SER A 23 23.92 -0.74 7.37
C SER A 23 22.84 0.33 7.26
N ALA A 24 22.94 1.20 6.27
CA ALA A 24 21.90 2.16 5.95
C ALA A 24 20.67 1.33 5.55
N GLN A 25 19.66 1.32 6.42
CA GLN A 25 18.40 0.62 6.15
C GLN A 25 17.74 1.28 4.93
N GLU A 26 17.57 0.50 3.87
CA GLU A 26 16.92 1.01 2.66
C GLU A 26 15.50 1.54 3.00
N LYS A 27 15.19 2.73 2.48
CA LYS A 27 13.87 3.34 2.66
C LYS A 27 12.79 2.45 2.07
N THR A 28 11.71 2.23 2.81
CA THR A 28 10.53 1.52 2.33
C THR A 28 9.94 2.25 1.11
N LEU A 29 9.12 1.55 0.31
CA LEU A 29 8.41 2.20 -0.80
C LEU A 29 7.51 3.33 -0.28
N CYS A 30 6.87 3.14 0.87
CA CYS A 30 6.07 4.19 1.52
C CYS A 30 6.89 5.46 1.78
N GLU A 31 8.08 5.34 2.36
CA GLU A 31 8.96 6.50 2.64
C GLU A 31 9.42 7.19 1.35
N ARG A 32 9.72 6.42 0.30
CA ARG A 32 10.11 6.97 -1.00
C ARG A 32 8.94 7.67 -1.71
N LEU A 33 7.71 7.22 -1.48
CA LEU A 33 6.48 7.84 -1.98
C LEU A 33 6.02 9.06 -1.15
N GLY A 34 6.76 9.46 -0.09
CA GLY A 34 6.43 10.61 0.74
C GLY A 34 5.68 10.28 2.04
N GLY A 35 5.65 9.01 2.41
CA GLY A 35 5.08 8.54 3.68
C GLY A 35 3.57 8.34 3.70
N PRO A 36 2.99 8.01 4.87
CA PRO A 36 1.57 7.66 4.99
C PRO A 36 0.61 8.76 4.53
N SER A 37 0.95 10.03 4.72
CA SER A 37 0.12 11.16 4.29
C SER A 37 0.04 11.27 2.76
N ALA A 38 1.16 11.08 2.06
CA ALA A 38 1.19 11.07 0.60
C ALA A 38 0.40 9.89 0.02
N ILE A 39 0.56 8.69 0.60
CA ILE A 39 -0.24 7.51 0.23
C ILE A 39 -1.75 7.80 0.43
N SER A 40 -2.12 8.44 1.55
CA SER A 40 -3.52 8.80 1.80
C SER A 40 -4.07 9.77 0.76
N ALA A 41 -3.30 10.78 0.38
CA ALA A 41 -3.71 11.76 -0.64
C ALA A 41 -3.87 11.11 -2.02
N VAL A 42 -2.94 10.24 -2.42
CA VAL A 42 -3.04 9.47 -3.67
C VAL A 42 -4.30 8.60 -3.66
N VAL A 43 -4.57 7.87 -2.58
CA VAL A 43 -5.75 6.99 -2.48
C VAL A 43 -7.06 7.80 -2.53
N GLU A 44 -7.13 8.94 -1.86
CA GLU A 44 -8.29 9.83 -1.94
C GLU A 44 -8.54 10.28 -3.38
N ARG A 45 -7.49 10.72 -4.06
CA ARG A 45 -7.59 11.18 -5.44
C ARG A 45 -7.99 10.06 -6.40
N VAL A 46 -7.41 8.86 -6.25
CA VAL A 46 -7.81 7.68 -7.02
C VAL A 46 -9.28 7.35 -6.78
N THR A 47 -9.73 7.30 -5.52
CA THR A 47 -11.14 7.02 -5.19
C THR A 47 -12.08 8.03 -5.84
N GLN A 48 -11.75 9.33 -5.78
CA GLN A 48 -12.52 10.38 -6.44
C GLN A 48 -12.58 10.18 -7.96
N LYS A 49 -11.49 9.74 -8.58
CA LYS A 49 -11.44 9.49 -10.01
C LYS A 49 -12.30 8.28 -10.39
N LEU A 50 -12.13 7.15 -9.70
CA LEU A 50 -12.90 5.93 -9.93
C LEU A 50 -14.41 6.13 -9.78
N THR A 51 -14.86 7.00 -8.86
CA THR A 51 -16.29 7.30 -8.69
C THR A 51 -16.88 8.11 -9.85
N LYS A 52 -16.05 8.75 -10.66
CA LYS A 52 -16.45 9.57 -11.83
C LYS A 52 -16.21 8.86 -13.16
N ASP A 53 -15.34 7.86 -13.20
CA ASP A 53 -15.04 7.13 -14.42
C ASP A 53 -16.17 6.14 -14.74
N GLU A 54 -16.90 6.39 -15.81
CA GLU A 54 -18.03 5.56 -16.27
C GLU A 54 -17.62 4.12 -16.57
N ARG A 55 -16.33 3.88 -16.83
CA ARG A 55 -15.81 2.53 -17.07
C ARG A 55 -15.83 1.64 -15.83
N VAL A 56 -15.83 2.21 -14.60
CA VAL A 56 -15.72 1.47 -13.34
C VAL A 56 -16.70 1.90 -12.25
N ASN A 57 -17.27 3.11 -12.32
CA ASN A 57 -18.07 3.70 -11.25
C ASN A 57 -19.28 2.87 -10.82
N LYS A 58 -19.91 2.15 -11.76
CA LYS A 58 -21.04 1.26 -11.45
C LYS A 58 -20.68 0.14 -10.47
N LYS A 59 -19.42 -0.34 -10.47
CA LYS A 59 -18.94 -1.31 -9.50
C LYS A 59 -18.88 -0.75 -8.08
N LEU A 60 -18.79 0.57 -7.95
CA LEU A 60 -18.72 1.27 -6.66
C LEU A 60 -20.10 1.75 -6.16
N ALA A 61 -21.14 1.70 -6.99
CA ALA A 61 -22.45 2.29 -6.74
C ALA A 61 -23.12 1.84 -5.44
N LYS A 62 -22.85 0.62 -4.97
CA LYS A 62 -23.38 0.07 -3.70
C LYS A 62 -22.34 0.04 -2.58
N SER A 63 -21.16 0.65 -2.78
CA SER A 63 -20.11 0.67 -1.78
C SER A 63 -20.27 1.87 -0.85
N ASP A 64 -20.04 1.66 0.44
CA ASP A 64 -19.86 2.76 1.38
C ASP A 64 -18.53 3.47 1.09
N ALA A 65 -18.59 4.76 0.73
CA ALA A 65 -17.44 5.52 0.26
C ALA A 65 -16.37 5.71 1.35
N GLU A 66 -16.78 5.91 2.61
CA GLU A 66 -15.85 6.07 3.73
C GLU A 66 -15.11 4.76 3.98
N ARG A 67 -15.85 3.64 4.03
CA ARG A 67 -15.28 2.31 4.19
C ARG A 67 -14.33 1.95 3.06
N LEU A 68 -14.72 2.24 1.81
CA LEU A 68 -13.88 2.00 0.64
C LEU A 68 -12.53 2.73 0.78
N THR A 69 -12.61 4.05 1.02
CA THR A 69 -11.42 4.90 1.12
C THR A 69 -10.54 4.49 2.29
N THR A 70 -11.13 4.22 3.47
CA THR A 70 -10.40 3.80 4.67
C THR A 70 -9.66 2.47 4.46
N ASN A 71 -10.35 1.46 3.90
CA ASN A 71 -9.73 0.17 3.63
C ASN A 71 -8.66 0.27 2.54
N PHE A 72 -8.87 1.09 1.53
CA PHE A 72 -7.90 1.29 0.45
C PHE A 72 -6.64 1.97 0.97
N LYS A 73 -6.75 3.01 1.80
CA LYS A 73 -5.60 3.64 2.49
C LYS A 73 -4.83 2.63 3.33
N ALA A 74 -5.52 1.84 4.15
CA ALA A 74 -4.89 0.83 4.98
C ALA A 74 -4.19 -0.24 4.14
N TYR A 75 -4.81 -0.68 3.04
CA TYR A 75 -4.23 -1.66 2.13
C TYR A 75 -2.95 -1.12 1.47
N MET A 76 -3.03 0.07 0.87
CA MET A 76 -1.90 0.69 0.19
C MET A 76 -0.75 0.99 1.16
N GLY A 77 -1.05 1.50 2.36
CA GLY A 77 -0.05 1.74 3.39
C GLY A 77 0.65 0.45 3.84
N ALA A 78 -0.09 -0.63 4.05
CA ALA A 78 0.49 -1.93 4.41
C ALA A 78 1.31 -2.53 3.25
N ALA A 79 0.80 -2.47 2.00
CA ALA A 79 1.48 -3.00 0.82
C ALA A 79 2.80 -2.27 0.51
N THR A 80 2.87 -0.97 0.79
CA THR A 80 4.08 -0.15 0.61
C THR A 80 4.99 -0.12 1.83
N HIS A 81 4.66 -0.87 2.88
CA HIS A 81 5.40 -0.95 4.15
C HIS A 81 5.47 0.39 4.91
N CYS A 82 4.34 1.11 4.99
CA CYS A 82 4.24 2.28 5.88
C CYS A 82 4.34 1.85 7.34
N ALA A 83 5.21 2.52 8.10
CA ALA A 83 5.41 2.22 9.52
C ALA A 83 4.09 2.34 10.30
N GLY A 84 3.79 1.35 11.13
CA GLY A 84 2.60 1.31 11.98
C GLY A 84 1.26 1.05 11.25
N VAL A 85 1.24 0.95 9.91
CA VAL A 85 0.03 0.68 9.14
C VAL A 85 -0.18 -0.83 8.99
N LYS A 86 -1.37 -1.30 9.36
CA LYS A 86 -1.80 -2.69 9.19
C LYS A 86 -3.11 -2.74 8.43
N TYR A 87 -3.20 -3.64 7.46
CA TYR A 87 -4.45 -3.93 6.79
C TYR A 87 -5.19 -5.05 7.51
N THR A 88 -6.37 -4.75 8.02
CA THR A 88 -7.27 -5.70 8.72
C THR A 88 -8.57 -5.95 7.97
N GLY A 89 -8.65 -5.46 6.73
CA GLY A 89 -9.82 -5.62 5.88
C GLY A 89 -9.95 -7.03 5.27
N ARG A 90 -10.91 -7.16 4.37
CA ARG A 90 -11.11 -8.43 3.63
C ARG A 90 -9.96 -8.64 2.64
N SER A 91 -9.61 -9.91 2.33
CA SER A 91 -8.73 -10.18 1.18
C SER A 91 -9.34 -9.64 -0.12
N MET A 92 -8.50 -9.35 -1.12
CA MET A 92 -8.96 -8.82 -2.41
C MET A 92 -10.02 -9.72 -3.03
N LYS A 93 -9.81 -11.03 -3.01
CA LYS A 93 -10.80 -12.02 -3.49
C LYS A 93 -12.16 -11.92 -2.76
N ARG A 94 -12.16 -11.74 -1.43
CA ARG A 94 -13.42 -11.59 -0.68
C ARG A 94 -14.07 -10.23 -0.87
N ALA A 95 -13.27 -9.18 -1.06
CA ALA A 95 -13.78 -7.83 -1.26
C ALA A 95 -14.50 -7.67 -2.61
N HIS A 96 -14.00 -8.34 -3.66
CA HIS A 96 -14.52 -8.22 -5.02
C HIS A 96 -15.45 -9.37 -5.45
N ARG A 97 -15.65 -10.34 -4.56
CA ARG A 97 -16.49 -11.51 -4.83
C ARG A 97 -17.92 -11.12 -5.23
N HIS A 98 -18.40 -11.71 -6.32
CA HIS A 98 -19.73 -11.49 -6.91
C HIS A 98 -19.97 -10.08 -7.46
N MET A 99 -18.90 -9.32 -7.71
CA MET A 99 -18.99 -8.03 -8.40
C MET A 99 -18.98 -8.20 -9.93
N ALA A 100 -18.64 -9.39 -10.43
CA ALA A 100 -18.43 -9.68 -11.83
C ALA A 100 -17.46 -8.71 -12.52
N VAL A 101 -16.35 -8.38 -11.82
CA VAL A 101 -15.34 -7.48 -12.36
C VAL A 101 -14.72 -8.07 -13.61
N THR A 102 -14.76 -7.33 -14.71
CA THR A 102 -14.14 -7.69 -15.99
C THR A 102 -12.66 -7.32 -16.01
N GLU A 103 -11.92 -7.87 -16.96
CA GLU A 103 -10.54 -7.50 -17.18
C GLU A 103 -10.42 -6.04 -17.66
N GLY A 104 -11.36 -5.58 -18.51
CA GLY A 104 -11.42 -4.19 -18.95
C GLY A 104 -11.61 -3.21 -17.82
N GLU A 105 -12.49 -3.49 -16.85
CA GLU A 105 -12.70 -2.66 -15.66
C GLU A 105 -11.47 -2.64 -14.73
N PHE A 106 -10.80 -3.76 -14.58
CA PHE A 106 -9.53 -3.80 -13.84
C PHE A 106 -8.46 -2.94 -14.50
N ASN A 107 -8.29 -3.07 -15.83
CA ASN A 107 -7.33 -2.28 -16.58
C ASN A 107 -7.63 -0.78 -16.50
N ALA A 108 -8.89 -0.37 -16.62
CA ALA A 108 -9.33 1.03 -16.45
C ALA A 108 -8.98 1.56 -15.04
N THR A 109 -9.15 0.74 -13.99
CA THR A 109 -8.75 1.10 -12.62
C THR A 109 -7.24 1.33 -12.50
N VAL A 110 -6.43 0.50 -13.16
CA VAL A 110 -4.97 0.66 -13.18
C VAL A 110 -4.57 1.92 -13.93
N GLU A 111 -5.22 2.23 -15.06
CA GLU A 111 -4.99 3.47 -15.82
C GLU A 111 -5.28 4.71 -14.96
N ASP A 112 -6.40 4.71 -14.23
CA ASP A 112 -6.75 5.79 -13.32
C ASP A 112 -5.71 5.97 -12.20
N LEU A 113 -5.21 4.87 -11.65
CA LEU A 113 -4.12 4.93 -10.67
C LEU A 113 -2.85 5.55 -11.27
N VAL A 114 -2.44 5.11 -12.46
CA VAL A 114 -1.26 5.65 -13.14
C VAL A 114 -1.40 7.16 -13.37
N GLN A 115 -2.55 7.61 -13.88
CA GLN A 115 -2.80 9.03 -14.11
C GLN A 115 -2.71 9.83 -12.80
N VAL A 116 -3.24 9.32 -11.69
CA VAL A 116 -3.11 9.99 -10.40
C VAL A 116 -1.65 10.02 -9.92
N LEU A 117 -0.89 8.93 -10.09
CA LEU A 117 0.53 8.92 -9.76
C LEU A 117 1.32 9.96 -10.59
N ASP A 118 0.91 10.20 -11.85
CA ASP A 118 1.47 11.25 -12.70
C ASP A 118 1.09 12.66 -12.21
N GLU A 119 -0.18 12.87 -11.80
CA GLU A 119 -0.62 14.12 -11.18
C GLU A 119 0.23 14.45 -9.94
N PHE A 120 0.58 13.45 -9.14
CA PHE A 120 1.45 13.59 -7.96
C PHE A 120 2.94 13.60 -8.27
N LYS A 121 3.32 13.53 -9.56
CA LYS A 121 4.72 13.51 -10.03
C LYS A 121 5.55 12.41 -9.39
N VAL A 122 4.94 11.24 -9.16
CA VAL A 122 5.64 10.08 -8.63
C VAL A 122 6.69 9.61 -9.65
N PRO A 123 7.96 9.41 -9.23
CA PRO A 123 9.00 8.97 -10.15
C PRO A 123 8.72 7.59 -10.75
N GLU A 124 9.20 7.36 -11.96
CA GLU A 124 8.95 6.12 -12.72
C GLU A 124 9.36 4.84 -11.98
N LYS A 125 10.44 4.90 -11.20
CA LYS A 125 10.92 3.76 -10.41
C LYS A 125 9.86 3.35 -9.38
N GLU A 126 9.36 4.30 -8.60
CA GLU A 126 8.36 4.08 -7.56
C GLU A 126 7.01 3.67 -8.15
N LYS A 127 6.60 4.24 -9.29
CA LYS A 127 5.39 3.82 -10.03
C LYS A 127 5.48 2.35 -10.45
N LYS A 128 6.59 1.95 -11.09
CA LYS A 128 6.80 0.56 -11.52
C LYS A 128 6.79 -0.40 -10.34
N GLU A 129 7.44 -0.06 -9.24
CA GLU A 129 7.48 -0.87 -8.04
C GLU A 129 6.08 -1.03 -7.43
N LEU A 130 5.31 0.07 -7.33
CA LEU A 130 3.94 0.04 -6.85
C LEU A 130 3.03 -0.83 -7.75
N LEU A 131 3.11 -0.66 -9.06
CA LEU A 131 2.34 -1.46 -10.01
C LEU A 131 2.71 -2.94 -9.95
N ALA A 132 3.99 -3.27 -9.75
CA ALA A 132 4.44 -4.65 -9.55
C ALA A 132 3.85 -5.29 -8.28
N LEU A 133 3.69 -4.53 -7.20
CA LEU A 133 3.01 -5.00 -5.97
C LEU A 133 1.51 -5.25 -6.19
N LEU A 134 0.86 -4.48 -7.07
CA LEU A 134 -0.59 -4.57 -7.30
C LEU A 134 -0.95 -5.56 -8.42
N SER A 135 -0.07 -5.80 -9.38
CA SER A 135 -0.30 -6.68 -10.51
C SER A 135 -0.79 -8.10 -10.13
N PRO A 136 -0.25 -8.77 -9.10
CA PRO A 136 -0.73 -10.09 -8.68
C PRO A 136 -2.18 -10.11 -8.21
N LEU A 137 -2.75 -8.95 -7.83
CA LEU A 137 -4.13 -8.85 -7.35
C LEU A 137 -5.15 -9.07 -8.46
N LYS A 138 -4.75 -8.93 -9.73
CA LYS A 138 -5.63 -9.14 -10.88
C LYS A 138 -6.38 -10.47 -10.79
N LYS A 139 -5.69 -11.56 -10.47
CA LYS A 139 -6.27 -12.90 -10.33
C LYS A 139 -7.31 -13.04 -9.21
N ASP A 140 -7.22 -12.17 -8.19
CA ASP A 140 -8.14 -12.18 -7.05
C ASP A 140 -9.32 -11.22 -7.23
N ILE A 141 -9.19 -10.24 -8.14
CA ILE A 141 -10.17 -9.17 -8.38
C ILE A 141 -11.02 -9.48 -9.60
N VAL A 142 -10.39 -9.91 -10.71
CA VAL A 142 -11.08 -10.17 -11.96
C VAL A 142 -11.86 -11.49 -11.87
N GLU A 143 -13.19 -11.41 -12.00
CA GLU A 143 -14.07 -12.58 -12.06
C GLU A 143 -14.39 -13.00 -13.49
N LYS A 144 -14.12 -12.12 -14.48
CA LYS A 144 -14.32 -12.39 -15.91
C LYS A 144 -13.03 -12.13 -16.70
N PRO A 145 -12.06 -13.06 -16.64
CA PRO A 145 -10.80 -12.93 -17.37
C PRO A 145 -11.07 -12.99 -18.88
N GLY A 146 -10.33 -12.17 -19.64
CA GLY A 146 -10.48 -12.04 -21.10
C GLY A 146 -11.61 -11.10 -21.55
N ASP A 147 -12.55 -10.75 -20.66
CA ASP A 147 -13.63 -9.81 -20.96
C ASP A 147 -13.13 -8.37 -20.87
N GLN A 148 -13.04 -7.67 -21.99
CA GLN A 148 -12.55 -6.28 -22.08
C GLN A 148 -13.67 -5.24 -21.94
N THR A 149 -14.91 -5.65 -21.68
CA THR A 149 -16.01 -4.70 -21.47
C THR A 149 -15.77 -3.86 -20.20
N THR A 150 -16.31 -2.64 -20.21
CA THR A 150 -16.22 -1.69 -19.09
C THR A 150 -17.58 -1.13 -18.74
N GLY A 151 -17.71 -0.53 -17.56
CA GLY A 151 -18.95 0.13 -17.13
C GLY A 151 -20.12 -0.85 -16.94
N THR A 152 -19.83 -2.10 -16.61
CA THR A 152 -20.87 -3.11 -16.42
C THR A 152 -21.54 -2.98 -15.05
N ASP A 153 -22.82 -3.30 -14.97
CA ASP A 153 -23.56 -3.19 -13.72
C ASP A 153 -23.14 -4.26 -12.71
N LEU A 154 -23.37 -3.96 -11.43
CA LEU A 154 -23.25 -4.97 -10.37
C LEU A 154 -24.35 -6.02 -10.54
N PRO A 155 -24.02 -7.31 -10.43
CA PRO A 155 -25.03 -8.37 -10.44
C PRO A 155 -26.08 -8.14 -9.34
N PRO A 156 -27.36 -8.52 -9.59
CA PRO A 156 -28.42 -8.41 -8.57
C PRO A 156 -28.11 -9.17 -7.27
N THR A 157 -27.27 -10.19 -7.37
CA THR A 157 -26.84 -11.04 -6.25
C THR A 157 -25.73 -10.40 -5.40
N PHE A 158 -25.15 -9.30 -5.84
CA PHE A 158 -24.09 -8.61 -5.08
C PHE A 158 -24.64 -8.03 -3.78
N LYS A 159 -24.01 -8.38 -2.66
CA LYS A 159 -24.31 -7.86 -1.34
C LYS A 159 -23.14 -7.03 -0.84
N PRO A 160 -23.29 -5.70 -0.68
CA PRO A 160 -22.22 -4.86 -0.17
C PRO A 160 -21.84 -5.24 1.26
N ALA A 161 -20.64 -4.89 1.66
CA ALA A 161 -20.28 -4.98 3.07
C ALA A 161 -21.06 -3.93 3.87
N PRO A 162 -21.44 -4.22 5.14
CA PRO A 162 -22.09 -3.24 5.99
C PRO A 162 -21.17 -2.01 6.16
N PRO A 163 -21.74 -0.80 6.39
CA PRO A 163 -20.97 0.40 6.71
C PRO A 163 -20.01 0.16 7.88
N LEU A 164 -18.97 0.98 7.98
CA LEU A 164 -18.12 0.98 9.18
C LEU A 164 -19.00 1.35 10.37
N GLN A 165 -19.03 0.49 11.38
CA GLN A 165 -19.65 0.88 12.64
C GLN A 165 -18.80 2.01 13.22
N GLN A 166 -19.34 3.22 13.26
CA GLN A 166 -18.74 4.30 14.03
C GLN A 166 -18.65 3.83 15.48
N LYS A 167 -17.42 3.55 15.93
CA LYS A 167 -17.17 3.27 17.33
C LYS A 167 -17.66 4.51 18.09
N ALA A 168 -18.78 4.35 18.78
CA ALA A 168 -19.38 5.44 19.56
C ALA A 168 -18.27 6.11 20.37
N MET A 169 -18.00 7.38 20.09
CA MET A 169 -17.08 8.14 20.93
C MET A 169 -17.64 8.12 22.35
N PRO A 170 -16.83 7.80 23.36
CA PRO A 170 -17.29 7.89 24.73
C PRO A 170 -17.77 9.33 24.96
N LYS A 171 -19.06 9.47 25.37
CA LYS A 171 -19.59 10.78 25.77
C LYS A 171 -18.64 11.33 26.83
N LYS A 172 -18.02 12.47 26.54
CA LYS A 172 -17.34 13.23 27.58
C LYS A 172 -18.38 13.56 28.64
N ILE A 173 -18.16 13.01 29.85
CA ILE A 173 -18.85 13.38 31.08
C ILE A 173 -18.30 14.71 31.53
#